data_b00d3ae2207923fc27cbc52f5daf66e3
#
_entry.id   b00d3ae2207923fc27cbc52f5daf66e3
#
_cell.length_a   1.000
_cell.length_b   1.000
_cell.length_c   1.000
_cell.angle_alpha   90.00
_cell.angle_beta   90.00
_cell.angle_gamma   90.00
#
_symmetry.space_group_name_H-M   'P 1'
#
loop_
_entity.id
_entity.type
_entity.pdbx_description
1 polymer ?
#
loop_
_entity_poly.entity_id
_entity_poly.type
_entity_poly.pdbx_seq_one_letter_code
_entity_poly.pdbx_strand_id
1 'polypeptide(L)'
;MFEYFFPLLLLCIIQSGTPGPNNIMLTASGKNFGYVKTIPHMTGVVFGFLTLLIVMGLGLISVFTSYPIAQTILQILGSLYLLYLSYRIYFTYSSDNEDRSKPITFIESSLFQYVNPKGVMMAITTISILSLIHI
;
A
#
# COMPACT_ATOMS: atom_id res chain seq x y z
N MET A 1 13.01 -25.41 4.24
CA MET A 1 12.65 -24.41 3.22
C MET A 1 11.17 -24.51 2.81
N PHE A 2 10.68 -25.70 2.46
CA PHE A 2 9.28 -25.89 2.10
C PHE A 2 8.30 -25.65 3.25
N GLU A 3 8.71 -25.83 4.49
CA GLU A 3 7.88 -25.62 5.68
C GLU A 3 7.39 -24.18 5.82
N TYR A 4 8.18 -23.20 5.34
CA TYR A 4 7.85 -21.79 5.43
C TYR A 4 7.21 -21.24 4.15
N PHE A 5 7.40 -21.95 3.03
CA PHE A 5 6.88 -21.50 1.74
C PHE A 5 5.35 -21.44 1.74
N PHE A 6 4.70 -22.49 2.23
CA PHE A 6 3.24 -22.56 2.23
C PHE A 6 2.58 -21.53 3.16
N PRO A 7 3.05 -21.35 4.42
CA PRO A 7 2.54 -20.28 5.27
C PRO A 7 2.77 -18.88 4.69
N LEU A 8 3.93 -18.64 4.08
CA LEU A 8 4.24 -17.34 3.46
C LEU A 8 3.33 -17.09 2.26
N LEU A 9 3.13 -18.08 1.41
CA LEU A 9 2.22 -17.98 0.26
C LEU A 9 0.79 -17.69 0.72
N LEU A 10 0.31 -18.41 1.72
CA LEU A 10 -1.03 -18.22 2.29
C LEU A 10 -1.18 -16.82 2.88
N LEU A 11 -0.16 -16.35 3.60
CA LEU A 11 -0.12 -15.00 4.16
C LEU A 11 -0.25 -13.95 3.05
N CYS A 12 0.54 -14.09 1.97
CA CYS A 12 0.50 -13.16 0.84
C CYS A 12 -0.90 -13.13 0.18
N ILE A 13 -1.51 -14.29 -0.02
CA ILE A 13 -2.85 -14.40 -0.60
C ILE A 13 -3.89 -13.71 0.28
N ILE A 14 -3.87 -14.00 1.58
CA ILE A 14 -4.83 -13.41 2.53
C ILE A 14 -4.64 -11.90 2.62
N GLN A 15 -3.40 -11.44 2.73
CA GLN A 15 -3.10 -10.02 2.84
C GLN A 15 -3.48 -9.24 1.57
N SER A 16 -3.23 -9.82 0.40
CA SER A 16 -3.58 -9.20 -0.87
C SER A 16 -5.09 -9.19 -1.12
N GLY A 17 -5.77 -10.26 -0.74
CA GLY A 17 -7.21 -10.41 -0.94
C GLY A 17 -8.08 -9.65 0.08
N THR A 18 -7.53 -9.29 1.23
CA THR A 18 -8.30 -8.54 2.24
C THR A 18 -8.56 -7.10 1.80
N PRO A 19 -9.79 -6.59 1.96
CA PRO A 19 -10.10 -5.19 1.66
C PRO A 19 -9.18 -4.24 2.42
N GLY A 20 -8.67 -3.23 1.74
CA GLY A 20 -7.80 -2.22 2.31
C GLY A 20 -7.71 -1.01 1.41
N PRO A 21 -6.92 0.01 1.79
CA PRO A 21 -6.84 1.27 1.04
C PRO A 21 -6.50 1.07 -0.44
N ASN A 22 -5.51 0.26 -0.77
CA ASN A 22 -5.12 0.01 -2.16
C ASN A 22 -6.24 -0.63 -2.98
N ASN A 23 -6.90 -1.65 -2.44
CA ASN A 23 -7.98 -2.35 -3.14
C ASN A 23 -9.17 -1.43 -3.40
N ILE A 24 -9.53 -0.62 -2.42
CA ILE A 24 -10.62 0.36 -2.55
C ILE A 24 -10.28 1.40 -3.61
N MET A 25 -9.08 1.95 -3.56
CA MET A 25 -8.63 2.98 -4.50
C MET A 25 -8.51 2.44 -5.92
N LEU A 26 -7.97 1.24 -6.10
CA LEU A 26 -7.88 0.59 -7.41
C LEU A 26 -9.25 0.28 -8.00
N THR A 27 -10.18 -0.17 -7.16
CA THR A 27 -11.58 -0.41 -7.57
C THR A 27 -12.24 0.89 -8.03
N ALA A 28 -12.08 1.96 -7.26
CA ALA A 28 -12.61 3.28 -7.60
C ALA A 28 -12.00 3.81 -8.89
N SER A 29 -10.68 3.69 -9.06
CA SER A 29 -9.97 4.11 -10.27
C SER A 29 -10.43 3.31 -11.49
N GLY A 30 -10.53 1.99 -11.36
CA GLY A 30 -10.99 1.13 -12.45
C GLY A 30 -12.41 1.46 -12.89
N LYS A 31 -13.28 1.75 -11.93
CA LYS A 31 -14.66 2.12 -12.20
C LYS A 31 -14.77 3.49 -12.88
N ASN A 32 -13.98 4.47 -12.45
CA ASN A 32 -14.07 5.86 -12.93
C ASN A 32 -13.30 6.10 -14.22
N PHE A 33 -12.15 5.45 -14.41
CA PHE A 33 -11.24 5.73 -15.52
C PHE A 33 -11.01 4.54 -16.46
N GLY A 34 -11.43 3.35 -16.08
CA GLY A 34 -11.20 2.13 -16.82
C GLY A 34 -9.84 1.49 -16.53
N TYR A 35 -9.64 0.30 -17.07
CA TYR A 35 -8.47 -0.53 -16.81
C TYR A 35 -7.15 0.11 -17.26
N VAL A 36 -7.12 0.61 -18.50
CA VAL A 36 -5.88 1.13 -19.09
C VAL A 36 -5.33 2.33 -18.32
N LYS A 37 -6.21 3.27 -17.95
CA LYS A 37 -5.82 4.45 -17.17
C LYS A 37 -5.46 4.12 -15.71
N THR A 38 -5.84 2.94 -15.23
CA THR A 38 -5.52 2.46 -13.88
C THR A 38 -4.17 1.73 -13.83
N ILE A 39 -3.61 1.33 -14.96
CA ILE A 39 -2.32 0.61 -15.02
C ILE A 39 -1.20 1.36 -14.28
N PRO A 40 -0.99 2.68 -14.46
CA PRO A 40 0.04 3.40 -13.69
C PRO A 40 -0.16 3.31 -12.18
N HIS A 41 -1.40 3.35 -11.71
CA HIS A 41 -1.74 3.17 -10.31
C HIS A 41 -1.37 1.75 -9.83
N MET A 42 -1.75 0.72 -10.58
CA MET A 42 -1.46 -0.68 -10.26
C MET A 42 0.05 -0.94 -10.18
N THR A 43 0.79 -0.50 -11.19
CA THR A 43 2.24 -0.65 -11.25
C THR A 43 2.94 0.14 -10.14
N GLY A 44 2.42 1.31 -9.80
CA GLY A 44 2.91 2.11 -8.68
C GLY A 44 2.74 1.42 -7.33
N VAL A 45 1.60 0.77 -7.10
CA VAL A 45 1.37 -0.03 -5.87
C VAL A 45 2.40 -1.16 -5.77
N VAL A 46 2.60 -1.90 -6.83
CA VAL A 46 3.57 -3.03 -6.86
C VAL A 46 4.99 -2.51 -6.64
N PHE A 47 5.41 -1.51 -7.39
CA PHE A 47 6.75 -0.94 -7.28
C PHE A 47 6.98 -0.33 -5.89
N GLY A 48 6.02 0.43 -5.39
CA GLY A 48 6.10 1.05 -4.05
C GLY A 48 6.21 0.01 -2.95
N PHE A 49 5.44 -1.07 -3.04
CA PHE A 49 5.49 -2.15 -2.07
C PHE A 49 6.82 -2.92 -2.13
N LEU A 50 7.33 -3.20 -3.33
CA LEU A 50 8.65 -3.85 -3.50
C LEU A 50 9.78 -3.01 -2.91
N THR A 51 9.80 -1.71 -3.19
CA THR A 51 10.80 -0.80 -2.60
C THR A 51 10.66 -0.73 -1.09
N LEU A 52 9.43 -0.71 -0.57
CA LEU A 52 9.17 -0.75 0.87
C LEU A 52 9.72 -2.03 1.51
N LEU A 53 9.54 -3.19 0.90
CA LEU A 53 10.12 -4.45 1.37
C LEU A 53 11.65 -4.39 1.43
N ILE A 54 12.28 -3.85 0.40
CA ILE A 54 13.74 -3.70 0.34
C ILE A 54 14.22 -2.77 1.48
N VAL A 55 13.59 -1.62 1.64
CA VAL A 55 13.97 -0.65 2.69
C VAL A 55 13.75 -1.24 4.09
N MET A 56 12.66 -1.98 4.30
CA MET A 56 12.41 -2.68 5.56
C MET A 56 13.47 -3.74 5.83
N GLY A 57 13.84 -4.51 4.81
CA GLY A 57 14.88 -5.53 4.92
C GLY A 57 16.26 -4.95 5.19
N LEU A 58 16.53 -3.73 4.74
CA LEU A 58 17.82 -3.05 4.96
C LEU A 58 17.94 -2.39 6.35
N GLY A 59 16.87 -2.34 7.14
CA GLY A 59 16.95 -1.87 8.51
C GLY A 59 15.87 -0.90 8.97
N LEU A 60 14.98 -0.45 8.11
CA LEU A 60 13.89 0.44 8.52
C LEU A 60 12.98 -0.22 9.57
N ILE A 61 12.87 -1.55 9.55
CA ILE A 61 12.14 -2.31 10.56
C ILE A 61 12.65 -2.02 11.99
N SER A 62 13.96 -1.80 12.14
CA SER A 62 14.57 -1.45 13.44
C SER A 62 14.07 -0.12 13.97
N VAL A 63 13.83 0.85 13.08
CA VAL A 63 13.26 2.15 13.47
C VAL A 63 11.85 1.99 14.00
N PHE A 64 11.01 1.22 13.33
CA PHE A 64 9.62 1.01 13.75
C PHE A 64 9.51 0.18 15.01
N THR A 65 10.41 -0.77 15.24
CA THR A 65 10.41 -1.58 16.46
C THR A 65 11.01 -0.86 17.67
N SER A 66 12.01 -0.01 17.44
CA SER A 66 12.68 0.75 18.51
C SER A 66 11.90 2.02 18.91
N TYR A 67 11.18 2.61 17.98
CA TYR A 67 10.43 3.86 18.19
C TYR A 67 8.95 3.69 17.88
N PRO A 68 8.13 3.25 18.87
CA PRO A 68 6.68 3.07 18.65
C PRO A 68 5.97 4.35 18.17
N ILE A 69 6.52 5.51 18.51
CA ILE A 69 5.97 6.81 18.08
C ILE A 69 6.01 6.97 16.55
N ALA A 70 7.00 6.35 15.88
CA ALA A 70 7.09 6.37 14.42
C ALA A 70 5.89 5.68 13.78
N GLN A 71 5.42 4.57 14.35
CA GLN A 71 4.22 3.90 13.89
C GLN A 71 2.97 4.76 14.06
N THR A 72 2.84 5.45 15.19
CA THR A 72 1.72 6.35 15.47
C THR A 72 1.69 7.51 14.48
N ILE A 73 2.84 8.14 14.22
CA ILE A 73 2.96 9.22 13.24
C ILE A 73 2.55 8.71 11.84
N LEU A 74 3.02 7.53 11.45
CA LEU A 74 2.67 6.92 10.18
C LEU A 74 1.17 6.67 10.05
N GLN A 75 0.54 6.16 11.11
CA GLN A 75 -0.91 5.93 11.14
C GLN A 75 -1.70 7.23 10.98
N ILE A 76 -1.26 8.30 11.65
CA ILE A 76 -1.90 9.61 11.53
C ILE A 76 -1.76 10.15 10.11
N LEU A 77 -0.55 10.14 9.55
CA LEU A 77 -0.29 10.60 8.19
C LEU A 77 -1.07 9.78 7.16
N GLY A 78 -1.09 8.47 7.32
CA GLY A 78 -1.85 7.56 6.45
C GLY A 78 -3.34 7.83 6.51
N SER A 79 -3.88 8.04 7.71
CA SER A 79 -5.31 8.36 7.90
C SER A 79 -5.68 9.69 7.28
N LEU A 80 -4.85 10.72 7.45
CA LEU A 80 -5.07 12.03 6.84
C LEU A 80 -5.02 11.93 5.30
N TYR A 81 -4.09 11.16 4.78
CA TYR A 81 -3.97 10.94 3.34
C TYR A 81 -5.20 10.18 2.80
N LEU A 82 -5.70 9.19 3.52
CA LEU A 82 -6.93 8.48 3.15
C LEU A 82 -8.15 9.40 3.13
N LEU A 83 -8.26 10.31 4.11
CA LEU A 83 -9.32 11.32 4.11
C LEU A 83 -9.21 12.24 2.90
N TYR A 84 -7.99 12.68 2.58
CA TYR A 84 -7.72 13.48 1.39
C TYR A 84 -8.12 12.75 0.11
N LEU A 85 -7.77 11.47 -0.02
CA LEU A 85 -8.15 10.66 -1.18
C LEU A 85 -9.65 10.43 -1.27
N SER A 86 -10.30 10.18 -0.13
CA SER A 86 -11.76 10.03 -0.07
C SER A 86 -12.45 11.30 -0.55
N TYR A 87 -11.97 12.45 -0.11
CA TYR A 87 -12.44 13.76 -0.58
C TYR A 87 -12.24 13.90 -2.10
N ARG A 88 -11.05 13.58 -2.61
CA ARG A 88 -10.73 13.65 -4.03
C ARG A 88 -11.64 12.74 -4.86
N ILE A 89 -11.88 11.51 -4.41
CA ILE A 89 -12.76 10.54 -5.08
C ILE A 89 -14.21 11.05 -5.08
N TYR A 90 -14.69 11.54 -3.93
CA TYR A 90 -16.05 12.07 -3.80
C TYR A 90 -16.33 13.21 -4.77
N PHE A 91 -15.42 14.19 -4.86
CA PHE A 91 -15.58 15.31 -5.76
C PHE A 91 -15.43 14.93 -7.23
N THR A 92 -14.65 13.91 -7.54
CA THR A 92 -14.59 13.33 -8.89
C THR A 92 -15.93 12.73 -9.29
N TYR A 93 -16.64 12.11 -8.35
CA TYR A 93 -17.97 11.53 -8.59
C TYR A 93 -19.07 12.56 -8.74
N SER A 94 -18.95 13.69 -8.05
CA SER A 94 -19.99 14.72 -7.97
C SER A 94 -19.91 15.79 -9.06
N SER A 95 -18.79 15.87 -9.80
CA SER A 95 -18.61 16.86 -10.84
C SER A 95 -18.71 16.23 -12.22
N ASP A 96 -19.65 16.73 -13.03
CA ASP A 96 -19.77 16.41 -14.45
C ASP A 96 -18.59 16.97 -15.29
N ASN A 97 -17.62 17.61 -14.64
CA ASN A 97 -16.43 18.16 -15.28
C ASN A 97 -15.33 17.10 -15.34
N GLU A 98 -15.24 16.43 -16.48
CA GLU A 98 -14.19 15.43 -16.77
C GLU A 98 -12.78 15.98 -16.65
N ASP A 99 -12.59 17.30 -16.70
CA ASP A 99 -11.27 17.95 -16.71
C ASP A 99 -10.58 18.05 -15.34
N ARG A 100 -11.29 17.78 -14.24
CA ARG A 100 -10.75 17.93 -12.88
C ARG A 100 -10.36 16.63 -12.20
N SER A 101 -10.80 15.51 -12.74
CA SER A 101 -10.52 14.21 -12.18
C SER A 101 -9.41 13.52 -12.94
N LYS A 102 -8.26 13.36 -12.27
CA LYS A 102 -7.13 12.62 -12.81
C LYS A 102 -6.97 11.31 -12.03
N PRO A 103 -6.65 10.19 -12.72
CA PRO A 103 -6.29 8.97 -12.02
C PRO A 103 -5.04 9.17 -11.17
N ILE A 104 -4.89 8.34 -10.15
CA ILE A 104 -3.71 8.37 -9.28
C ILE A 104 -2.48 7.99 -10.12
N THR A 105 -1.42 8.80 -10.01
CA THR A 105 -0.20 8.59 -10.78
C THR A 105 0.64 7.46 -10.18
N PHE A 106 1.60 6.97 -10.96
CA PHE A 106 2.57 5.98 -10.52
C PHE A 106 3.34 6.45 -9.26
N ILE A 107 3.79 7.70 -9.26
CA ILE A 107 4.55 8.27 -8.13
C ILE A 107 3.68 8.37 -6.89
N GLU A 108 2.46 8.89 -7.02
CA GLU A 108 1.52 9.00 -5.90
C GLU A 108 1.24 7.65 -5.26
N SER A 109 0.95 6.63 -6.06
CA SER A 109 0.65 5.29 -5.56
C SER A 109 1.88 4.59 -4.97
N SER A 110 3.07 4.82 -5.53
CA SER A 110 4.31 4.29 -4.97
C SER A 110 4.62 4.89 -3.60
N LEU A 111 4.54 6.21 -3.48
CA LEU A 111 4.80 6.92 -2.22
C LEU A 111 3.74 6.60 -1.17
N PHE A 112 2.50 6.39 -1.57
CA PHE A 112 1.42 6.03 -0.65
C PHE A 112 1.72 4.75 0.13
N GLN A 113 2.46 3.79 -0.45
CA GLN A 113 2.77 2.55 0.24
C GLN A 113 3.57 2.77 1.53
N TYR A 114 4.41 3.81 1.58
CA TYR A 114 5.21 4.15 2.76
C TYR A 114 4.37 4.73 3.91
N VAL A 115 3.21 5.31 3.63
CA VAL A 115 2.29 5.85 4.65
C VAL A 115 1.03 4.98 4.83
N ASN A 116 0.89 3.92 4.04
CA ASN A 116 -0.21 2.98 4.14
C ASN A 116 0.03 2.02 5.32
N PRO A 117 -0.76 2.12 6.41
CA PRO A 117 -0.54 1.27 7.60
C PRO A 117 -0.60 -0.21 7.28
N LYS A 118 -1.53 -0.63 6.42
CA LYS A 118 -1.63 -2.02 6.00
C LYS A 118 -0.39 -2.48 5.26
N GLY A 119 0.11 -1.68 4.30
CA GLY A 119 1.31 -1.98 3.53
C GLY A 119 2.55 -2.12 4.41
N VAL A 120 2.73 -1.20 5.35
CA VAL A 120 3.85 -1.21 6.31
C VAL A 120 3.79 -2.43 7.21
N MET A 121 2.62 -2.77 7.75
CA MET A 121 2.45 -3.96 8.61
C MET A 121 2.69 -5.25 7.82
N MET A 122 2.23 -5.32 6.59
CA MET A 122 2.51 -6.45 5.69
C MET A 122 4.01 -6.61 5.44
N ALA A 123 4.71 -5.51 5.19
CA ALA A 123 6.15 -5.50 4.95
C ALA A 123 6.91 -5.98 6.21
N ILE A 124 6.56 -5.48 7.38
CA ILE A 124 7.16 -5.88 8.66
C ILE A 124 6.96 -7.39 8.88
N THR A 125 5.73 -7.88 8.72
CA THR A 125 5.40 -9.30 8.91
C THR A 125 6.17 -10.18 7.93
N THR A 126 6.23 -9.80 6.66
CA THR A 126 6.92 -10.55 5.61
C THR A 126 8.42 -10.63 5.90
N ILE A 127 9.06 -9.51 6.22
CA ILE A 127 10.50 -9.48 6.52
C ILE A 127 10.80 -10.25 7.80
N SER A 128 9.93 -10.19 8.81
CA SER A 128 10.10 -10.95 10.05
C SER A 128 10.07 -12.46 9.80
N ILE A 129 9.16 -12.93 8.95
CA ILE A 129 9.09 -14.35 8.58
C ILE A 129 10.33 -14.75 7.77
N LEU A 130 10.74 -13.94 6.80
CA LEU A 130 11.92 -14.21 5.98
C LEU A 130 13.20 -14.25 6.82
N SER A 131 13.31 -13.40 7.83
CA SER A 131 14.47 -13.42 8.73
C SER A 131 14.52 -14.69 9.59
N LEU A 132 13.40 -15.27 9.95
CA LEU A 132 13.34 -16.56 10.65
C LEU A 132 13.81 -17.72 9.77
N ILE A 133 13.66 -17.63 8.45
CA ILE A 133 14.12 -18.67 7.51
C ILE A 133 15.65 -18.70 7.42
N HIS A 134 16.32 -17.56 7.62
CA HIS A 134 17.77 -17.41 7.53
C HIS A 134 18.51 -17.68 8.85
N ILE A 135 17.81 -17.90 9.93
CA ILE A 135 18.36 -18.31 11.22
C ILE A 135 18.30 -19.83 11.34
#